data_a135802c7bcc096b52b2ea6b4226df13
#
_entry.id   a135802c7bcc096b52b2ea6b4226df13
#
_cell.length_a   1.000
_cell.length_b   1.000
_cell.length_c   1.000
_cell.angle_alpha   90.00
_cell.angle_beta   90.00
_cell.angle_gamma   90.00
#
_symmetry.space_group_name_H-M   'P 1'
#
loop_
_entity.id
_entity.type
_entity.pdbx_description
1 polymer ?
#
loop_
_entity_poly.entity_id
_entity_poly.type
_entity_poly.pdbx_seq_one_letter_code
_entity_poly.pdbx_strand_id
1 'polypeptide(L)'
;MAQKKTNSKKPLIILCVVVIVAVLAFLIYDEVQSSNYLNQLNEAISNTAALESGSAVGHSYLYAEGADRESGSSETRHAIYLRGDDGITFQESAGNEDGSELTSNFYIRPGEYFYLDTENDQWVRTDLQEGLNVRPYSLSAATSSVSSSQIRRIHKTTVDGKDAFEVIYNRQWLMSSYQGQSTDEPLTGSVIYILATDGDTTYVEETRQTLNVRVTDSDGNTSTQISEDINQLINGTTEDGGDVQQALDDFFAQNIEGNYIESTDLETETDTATKSGEETTIGSSGEETTVGSSDENSAE
;
A
#
# COMPACT_ATOMS: atom_id res chain seq x y z
N MET A 1 67.30 42.77 -12.99
CA MET A 1 65.87 43.09 -13.09
C MET A 1 65.07 41.86 -12.72
N ALA A 2 64.44 41.86 -11.54
CA ALA A 2 63.62 40.75 -11.06
C ALA A 2 62.13 40.94 -11.52
N GLN A 3 61.63 40.07 -12.38
CA GLN A 3 60.22 40.09 -12.75
C GLN A 3 59.35 39.61 -11.57
N LYS A 4 58.53 40.49 -11.03
CA LYS A 4 57.56 40.24 -9.99
C LYS A 4 56.42 39.44 -10.62
N LYS A 5 56.40 38.10 -10.39
CA LYS A 5 55.29 37.21 -10.80
C LYS A 5 54.08 37.59 -9.94
N THR A 6 53.20 38.43 -10.48
CA THR A 6 51.87 38.69 -9.90
C THR A 6 50.99 37.45 -10.14
N ASN A 7 50.96 36.54 -9.17
CA ASN A 7 49.99 35.47 -9.13
C ASN A 7 48.59 36.08 -8.92
N SER A 8 47.92 36.39 -10.01
CA SER A 8 46.55 36.86 -9.98
C SER A 8 45.62 35.71 -9.58
N LYS A 9 45.24 35.62 -8.29
CA LYS A 9 44.23 34.71 -7.78
C LYS A 9 42.80 35.09 -8.19
N LYS A 10 42.65 36.29 -8.80
CA LYS A 10 41.35 36.86 -9.22
C LYS A 10 40.56 35.96 -10.19
N PRO A 11 41.12 35.39 -11.27
CA PRO A 11 40.34 34.54 -12.17
C PRO A 11 39.85 33.25 -11.52
N LEU A 12 40.63 32.70 -10.58
CA LEU A 12 40.20 31.50 -9.83
C LEU A 12 39.01 31.80 -8.92
N ILE A 13 39.03 32.94 -8.22
CA ILE A 13 37.91 33.36 -7.35
C ILE A 13 36.65 33.60 -8.18
N ILE A 14 36.76 34.26 -9.34
CA ILE A 14 35.61 34.48 -10.24
C ILE A 14 35.04 33.16 -10.72
N LEU A 15 35.88 32.19 -11.11
CA LEU A 15 35.44 30.85 -11.53
C LEU A 15 34.70 30.13 -10.41
N CYS A 16 35.23 30.16 -9.18
CA CYS A 16 34.57 29.56 -8.02
C CYS A 16 33.18 30.19 -7.76
N VAL A 17 33.05 31.50 -7.84
CA VAL A 17 31.77 32.18 -7.65
C VAL A 17 30.77 31.80 -8.74
N VAL A 18 31.19 31.74 -10.00
CA VAL A 18 30.32 31.33 -11.12
C VAL A 18 29.82 29.89 -10.93
N VAL A 19 30.70 28.97 -10.51
CA VAL A 19 30.34 27.58 -10.24
C VAL A 19 29.34 27.50 -9.07
N ILE A 20 29.58 28.23 -7.98
CA ILE A 20 28.65 28.25 -6.83
C ILE A 20 27.29 28.79 -7.25
N VAL A 21 27.24 29.90 -8.01
CA VAL A 21 25.99 30.47 -8.49
C VAL A 21 25.25 29.50 -9.43
N ALA A 22 25.95 28.81 -10.32
CA ALA A 22 25.38 27.81 -11.21
C ALA A 22 24.81 26.62 -10.44
N VAL A 23 25.53 26.14 -9.42
CA VAL A 23 25.05 25.05 -8.54
C VAL A 23 23.82 25.49 -7.76
N LEU A 24 23.82 26.67 -7.17
CA LEU A 24 22.65 27.20 -6.45
C LEU A 24 21.44 27.38 -7.37
N ALA A 25 21.65 27.92 -8.57
CA ALA A 25 20.58 28.06 -9.57
C ALA A 25 20.01 26.71 -9.99
N PHE A 26 20.88 25.69 -10.15
CA PHE A 26 20.46 24.32 -10.46
C PHE A 26 19.65 23.70 -9.30
N LEU A 27 20.10 23.87 -8.04
CA LEU A 27 19.37 23.34 -6.88
C LEU A 27 17.99 23.98 -6.72
N ILE A 28 17.89 25.32 -6.91
CA ILE A 28 16.62 26.03 -6.87
C ILE A 28 15.70 25.55 -8.00
N TYR A 29 16.24 25.38 -9.21
CA TYR A 29 15.48 24.87 -10.34
C TYR A 29 14.94 23.45 -10.08
N ASP A 30 15.76 22.55 -9.55
CA ASP A 30 15.39 21.17 -9.23
C ASP A 30 14.29 21.13 -8.15
N GLU A 31 14.39 21.96 -7.11
CA GLU A 31 13.37 22.08 -6.06
C GLU A 31 12.03 22.61 -6.59
N VAL A 32 12.07 23.63 -7.43
CA VAL A 32 10.84 24.19 -8.07
C VAL A 32 10.19 23.17 -8.99
N GLN A 33 10.98 22.45 -9.78
CA GLN A 33 10.46 21.39 -10.67
C GLN A 33 9.85 20.23 -9.86
N SER A 34 10.54 19.78 -8.80
CA SER A 34 10.05 18.72 -7.93
C SER A 34 8.72 19.09 -7.25
N SER A 35 8.59 20.34 -6.78
CA SER A 35 7.34 20.85 -6.21
C SER A 35 6.21 20.88 -7.24
N ASN A 36 6.49 21.30 -8.49
CA ASN A 36 5.51 21.32 -9.56
C ASN A 36 5.06 19.91 -9.95
N TYR A 37 5.98 18.96 -10.06
CA TYR A 37 5.65 17.56 -10.35
C TYR A 37 4.82 16.91 -9.24
N LEU A 38 5.14 17.21 -7.97
CA LEU A 38 4.38 16.74 -6.83
C LEU A 38 2.94 17.28 -6.83
N ASN A 39 2.76 18.55 -7.19
CA ASN A 39 1.42 19.12 -7.32
C ASN A 39 0.61 18.47 -8.44
N GLN A 40 1.21 18.27 -9.63
CA GLN A 40 0.57 17.58 -10.76
C GLN A 40 0.20 16.12 -10.40
N LEU A 41 1.10 15.41 -9.73
CA LEU A 41 0.83 14.04 -9.26
C LEU A 41 -0.33 14.03 -8.27
N ASN A 42 -0.33 14.90 -7.25
CA ASN A 42 -1.39 14.94 -6.25
C ASN A 42 -2.74 15.37 -6.84
N GLU A 43 -2.74 16.20 -7.87
CA GLU A 43 -3.96 16.51 -8.65
C GLU A 43 -4.48 15.26 -9.37
N ALA A 44 -3.61 14.51 -10.06
CA ALA A 44 -4.00 13.24 -10.69
C ALA A 44 -4.50 12.20 -9.67
N ILE A 45 -3.85 12.08 -8.52
CA ILE A 45 -4.30 11.22 -7.40
C ILE A 45 -5.67 11.65 -6.88
N SER A 46 -5.90 12.97 -6.72
CA SER A 46 -7.19 13.50 -6.29
C SER A 46 -8.30 13.19 -7.30
N ASN A 47 -8.01 13.34 -8.59
CA ASN A 47 -8.93 12.98 -9.66
C ASN A 47 -9.25 11.48 -9.66
N THR A 48 -8.24 10.63 -9.43
CA THR A 48 -8.43 9.17 -9.28
C THR A 48 -9.35 8.85 -8.10
N ALA A 49 -9.13 9.52 -6.97
CA ALA A 49 -9.97 9.35 -5.78
C ALA A 49 -11.42 9.84 -5.97
N ALA A 50 -11.66 10.65 -6.98
CA ALA A 50 -12.98 11.19 -7.33
C ALA A 50 -13.70 10.39 -8.43
N LEU A 51 -13.07 9.39 -9.05
CA LEU A 51 -13.71 8.55 -10.05
C LEU A 51 -14.95 7.86 -9.47
N GLU A 52 -16.04 7.86 -10.21
CA GLU A 52 -17.34 7.39 -9.72
C GLU A 52 -17.42 5.88 -9.67
N SER A 53 -16.84 5.19 -10.64
CA SER A 53 -16.92 3.74 -10.74
C SER A 53 -15.76 3.16 -11.52
N GLY A 54 -15.54 1.86 -11.39
CA GLY A 54 -14.55 1.14 -12.17
C GLY A 54 -14.18 -0.21 -11.55
N SER A 55 -13.12 -0.77 -12.09
CA SER A 55 -12.46 -1.95 -11.54
C SER A 55 -10.97 -1.71 -11.38
N ALA A 56 -10.33 -2.55 -10.57
CA ALA A 56 -8.90 -2.52 -10.40
C ALA A 56 -8.34 -3.94 -10.33
N VAL A 57 -7.19 -4.16 -10.94
CA VAL A 57 -6.45 -5.41 -10.86
C VAL A 57 -5.09 -5.13 -10.24
N GLY A 58 -4.77 -5.86 -9.19
CA GLY A 58 -3.50 -5.76 -8.48
C GLY A 58 -2.73 -7.06 -8.56
N HIS A 59 -1.42 -6.97 -8.80
CA HIS A 59 -0.48 -8.09 -8.73
C HIS A 59 0.61 -7.75 -7.73
N SER A 60 0.74 -8.60 -6.71
CA SER A 60 1.79 -8.49 -5.69
C SER A 60 2.77 -9.64 -5.83
N TYR A 61 4.06 -9.34 -5.77
CA TYR A 61 5.15 -10.31 -5.87
C TYR A 61 6.12 -10.11 -4.71
N LEU A 62 6.60 -11.23 -4.14
CA LEU A 62 7.64 -11.21 -3.12
C LEU A 62 8.70 -12.25 -3.48
N TYR A 63 9.92 -11.80 -3.77
CA TYR A 63 11.01 -12.66 -4.24
C TYR A 63 12.38 -12.20 -3.72
N ALA A 64 13.37 -13.10 -3.74
CA ALA A 64 14.72 -12.76 -3.31
C ALA A 64 15.45 -11.89 -4.35
N GLU A 65 16.29 -10.96 -3.89
CA GLU A 65 17.14 -10.16 -4.78
C GLU A 65 18.02 -11.05 -5.68
N GLY A 66 17.95 -10.81 -6.98
CA GLY A 66 18.67 -11.59 -7.99
C GLY A 66 18.00 -12.90 -8.43
N ALA A 67 16.85 -13.23 -7.89
CA ALA A 67 15.99 -14.30 -8.35
C ALA A 67 14.99 -13.79 -9.41
N ASP A 68 14.42 -14.71 -10.19
CA ASP A 68 13.31 -14.39 -11.07
C ASP A 68 12.05 -14.14 -10.25
N ARG A 69 11.27 -13.12 -10.62
CA ARG A 69 10.01 -12.74 -9.95
C ARG A 69 9.04 -13.92 -9.81
N GLU A 70 8.93 -14.74 -10.87
CA GLU A 70 8.05 -15.93 -10.92
C GLU A 70 8.49 -17.06 -9.97
N SER A 71 9.70 -16.98 -9.38
CA SER A 71 10.18 -17.93 -8.38
C SER A 71 9.75 -17.62 -6.94
N GLY A 72 9.14 -16.45 -6.73
CA GLY A 72 8.66 -15.99 -5.44
C GLY A 72 7.19 -16.37 -5.18
N SER A 73 6.62 -15.77 -4.14
CA SER A 73 5.18 -15.80 -3.91
C SER A 73 4.51 -14.68 -4.71
N SER A 74 3.31 -14.95 -5.21
CA SER A 74 2.49 -13.96 -5.90
C SER A 74 1.05 -14.01 -5.42
N GLU A 75 0.37 -12.89 -5.52
CA GLU A 75 -1.06 -12.76 -5.24
C GLU A 75 -1.67 -11.83 -6.28
N THR A 76 -2.86 -12.17 -6.76
CA THR A 76 -3.66 -11.30 -7.63
C THR A 76 -4.91 -10.85 -6.91
N ARG A 77 -5.24 -9.57 -7.04
CA ARG A 77 -6.45 -8.94 -6.48
C ARG A 77 -7.30 -8.38 -7.60
N HIS A 78 -8.60 -8.61 -7.50
CA HIS A 78 -9.59 -8.03 -8.39
C HIS A 78 -10.59 -7.25 -7.55
N ALA A 79 -10.84 -5.99 -7.90
CA ALA A 79 -11.82 -5.16 -7.24
C ALA A 79 -12.77 -4.52 -8.26
N ILE A 80 -14.05 -4.40 -7.88
CA ILE A 80 -15.06 -3.62 -8.59
C ILE A 80 -15.60 -2.63 -7.58
N TYR A 81 -15.73 -1.36 -7.94
CA TYR A 81 -16.18 -0.33 -7.02
C TYR A 81 -17.14 0.66 -7.68
N LEU A 82 -18.05 1.17 -6.86
CA LEU A 82 -19.00 2.22 -7.20
C LEU A 82 -19.10 3.22 -6.06
N ARG A 83 -18.93 4.50 -6.36
CA ARG A 83 -19.10 5.59 -5.41
C ARG A 83 -20.55 6.07 -5.42
N GLY A 84 -21.17 6.11 -4.24
CA GLY A 84 -22.47 6.71 -4.00
C GLY A 84 -22.38 7.90 -3.05
N ASP A 85 -23.49 8.55 -2.81
CA ASP A 85 -23.60 9.69 -1.88
C ASP A 85 -23.22 9.31 -0.44
N ASP A 86 -23.52 8.08 -0.02
CA ASP A 86 -23.28 7.57 1.33
C ASP A 86 -21.91 6.88 1.50
N GLY A 87 -21.11 6.78 0.43
CA GLY A 87 -19.79 6.15 0.45
C GLY A 87 -19.50 5.26 -0.76
N ILE A 88 -18.53 4.36 -0.60
CA ILE A 88 -18.11 3.45 -1.67
C ILE A 88 -18.68 2.06 -1.40
N THR A 89 -19.37 1.49 -2.40
CA THR A 89 -19.67 0.07 -2.46
C THR A 89 -18.60 -0.61 -3.30
N PHE A 90 -18.02 -1.69 -2.81
CA PHE A 90 -17.06 -2.46 -3.60
C PHE A 90 -17.01 -3.93 -3.19
N GLN A 91 -16.60 -4.74 -4.12
CA GLN A 91 -16.20 -6.12 -3.92
C GLN A 91 -14.71 -6.23 -4.25
N GLU A 92 -13.93 -6.91 -3.41
CA GLU A 92 -12.53 -7.24 -3.69
C GLU A 92 -12.28 -8.70 -3.33
N SER A 93 -11.58 -9.39 -4.22
CA SER A 93 -11.08 -10.76 -3.98
C SER A 93 -9.57 -10.79 -4.17
N ALA A 94 -8.89 -11.63 -3.39
CA ALA A 94 -7.49 -11.91 -3.55
C ALA A 94 -7.26 -13.42 -3.57
N GLY A 95 -6.28 -13.85 -4.34
CA GLY A 95 -5.90 -15.26 -4.47
C GLY A 95 -4.56 -15.42 -5.15
N ASN A 96 -4.17 -16.68 -5.34
CA ASN A 96 -2.97 -16.97 -6.13
C ASN A 96 -3.13 -16.48 -7.57
N GLU A 97 -2.03 -16.15 -8.23
CA GLU A 97 -2.04 -15.65 -9.62
C GLU A 97 -2.66 -16.65 -10.60
N ASP A 98 -2.56 -17.95 -10.32
CA ASP A 98 -3.19 -19.01 -11.11
C ASP A 98 -4.66 -19.26 -10.77
N GLY A 99 -5.24 -18.51 -9.81
CA GLY A 99 -6.62 -18.66 -9.34
C GLY A 99 -6.90 -19.94 -8.55
N SER A 100 -5.86 -20.69 -8.16
CA SER A 100 -6.00 -22.00 -7.49
C SER A 100 -6.49 -21.90 -6.06
N GLU A 101 -6.27 -20.79 -5.38
CA GLU A 101 -6.64 -20.58 -3.97
C GLU A 101 -7.11 -19.14 -3.77
N LEU A 102 -8.31 -18.99 -3.24
CA LEU A 102 -8.86 -17.72 -2.82
C LEU A 102 -8.38 -17.43 -1.39
N THR A 103 -7.57 -16.39 -1.22
CA THR A 103 -7.02 -16.00 0.09
C THR A 103 -7.93 -15.05 0.85
N SER A 104 -8.71 -14.22 0.14
CA SER A 104 -9.72 -13.35 0.73
C SER A 104 -10.80 -12.98 -0.29
N ASN A 105 -12.02 -12.74 0.19
CA ASN A 105 -13.10 -12.19 -0.61
C ASN A 105 -14.03 -11.39 0.31
N PHE A 106 -14.32 -10.17 -0.05
CA PHE A 106 -15.18 -9.31 0.74
C PHE A 106 -16.00 -8.37 -0.14
N TYR A 107 -17.14 -7.97 0.42
CA TYR A 107 -18.07 -7.02 -0.16
C TYR A 107 -18.37 -5.95 0.90
N ILE A 108 -18.21 -4.69 0.55
CA ILE A 108 -18.42 -3.57 1.45
C ILE A 108 -19.39 -2.59 0.81
N ARG A 109 -20.35 -2.14 1.61
CA ARG A 109 -21.23 -1.02 1.29
C ARG A 109 -21.41 -0.15 2.53
N PRO A 110 -21.92 1.08 2.41
CA PRO A 110 -22.07 1.98 3.55
C PRO A 110 -22.78 1.30 4.75
N GLY A 111 -22.08 1.23 5.90
CA GLY A 111 -22.59 0.62 7.12
C GLY A 111 -22.47 -0.90 7.22
N GLU A 112 -22.12 -1.63 6.15
CA GLU A 112 -22.09 -3.09 6.15
C GLU A 112 -20.79 -3.63 5.55
N TYR A 113 -20.26 -4.66 6.19
CA TYR A 113 -19.07 -5.39 5.75
C TYR A 113 -19.40 -6.88 5.73
N PHE A 114 -19.17 -7.51 4.58
CA PHE A 114 -19.29 -8.95 4.38
C PHE A 114 -17.93 -9.49 3.99
N TYR A 115 -17.50 -10.56 4.62
CA TYR A 115 -16.29 -11.28 4.23
C TYR A 115 -16.57 -12.77 4.13
N LEU A 116 -15.82 -13.44 3.24
CA LEU A 116 -15.88 -14.89 3.11
C LEU A 116 -14.89 -15.50 4.11
N ASP A 117 -15.41 -16.28 5.04
CA ASP A 117 -14.61 -17.23 5.82
C ASP A 117 -14.25 -18.40 4.91
N THR A 118 -13.01 -18.38 4.39
CA THR A 118 -12.53 -19.38 3.42
C THR A 118 -12.32 -20.76 4.03
N GLU A 119 -12.19 -20.88 5.35
CA GLU A 119 -12.07 -22.17 6.03
C GLU A 119 -13.43 -22.90 6.07
N ASN A 120 -14.51 -22.15 6.26
CA ASN A 120 -15.85 -22.71 6.39
C ASN A 120 -16.71 -22.51 5.13
N ASP A 121 -16.20 -21.83 4.11
CA ASP A 121 -16.92 -21.43 2.88
C ASP A 121 -18.24 -20.71 3.20
N GLN A 122 -18.18 -19.78 4.18
CA GLN A 122 -19.34 -19.10 4.74
C GLN A 122 -19.16 -17.60 4.70
N TRP A 123 -20.14 -16.87 4.17
CA TRP A 123 -20.18 -15.41 4.27
C TRP A 123 -20.55 -14.97 5.69
N VAL A 124 -19.83 -13.98 6.20
CA VAL A 124 -20.06 -13.39 7.52
C VAL A 124 -20.34 -11.91 7.36
N ARG A 125 -21.43 -11.43 7.94
CA ARG A 125 -21.76 -10.01 8.02
C ARG A 125 -21.30 -9.43 9.36
N THR A 126 -20.73 -8.26 9.29
CA THR A 126 -20.46 -7.43 10.47
C THR A 126 -20.76 -5.96 10.18
N ASP A 127 -21.02 -5.18 11.24
CA ASP A 127 -21.25 -3.75 11.09
C ASP A 127 -19.93 -3.03 10.80
N LEU A 128 -19.94 -2.19 9.77
CA LEU A 128 -18.83 -1.29 9.51
C LEU A 128 -18.85 -0.15 10.52
N GLN A 129 -17.74 0.05 11.24
CA GLN A 129 -17.63 1.14 12.21
C GLN A 129 -17.82 2.50 11.52
N GLU A 130 -18.64 3.38 12.09
CA GLU A 130 -18.85 4.72 11.57
C GLU A 130 -17.52 5.49 11.46
N GLY A 131 -17.31 6.14 10.31
CA GLY A 131 -16.10 6.93 10.03
C GLY A 131 -14.92 6.13 9.51
N LEU A 132 -15.02 4.81 9.34
CA LEU A 132 -14.00 4.03 8.67
C LEU A 132 -14.07 4.27 7.16
N ASN A 133 -13.05 4.93 6.62
CA ASN A 133 -12.93 5.14 5.18
C ASN A 133 -12.30 3.91 4.52
N VAL A 134 -13.12 2.92 4.21
CA VAL A 134 -12.67 1.67 3.58
C VAL A 134 -12.61 1.85 2.07
N ARG A 135 -11.55 1.37 1.46
CA ARG A 135 -11.31 1.42 0.01
C ARG A 135 -10.77 0.08 -0.44
N PRO A 136 -10.97 -0.32 -1.71
CA PRO A 136 -10.24 -1.44 -2.28
C PRO A 136 -8.73 -1.29 -2.09
N TYR A 137 -8.06 -2.36 -1.69
CA TYR A 137 -6.61 -2.34 -1.48
C TYR A 137 -5.86 -1.95 -2.76
N SER A 138 -6.30 -2.49 -3.90
CA SER A 138 -5.75 -2.21 -5.23
C SER A 138 -5.83 -0.73 -5.65
N LEU A 139 -6.71 0.07 -5.02
CA LEU A 139 -6.80 1.51 -5.26
C LEU A 139 -5.99 2.36 -4.27
N SER A 140 -5.49 1.78 -3.18
CA SER A 140 -4.90 2.54 -2.07
C SER A 140 -3.69 3.38 -2.51
N ALA A 141 -2.79 2.82 -3.31
CA ALA A 141 -1.62 3.52 -3.83
C ALA A 141 -1.99 4.65 -4.81
N ALA A 142 -2.98 4.42 -5.68
CA ALA A 142 -3.43 5.37 -6.68
C ALA A 142 -4.25 6.55 -6.12
N THR A 143 -4.77 6.42 -4.88
CA THR A 143 -5.66 7.40 -4.25
C THR A 143 -5.07 8.06 -3.00
N SER A 144 -3.87 7.67 -2.58
CA SER A 144 -3.19 8.24 -1.41
C SER A 144 -2.26 9.37 -1.82
N SER A 145 -2.50 10.58 -1.32
CA SER A 145 -1.66 11.74 -1.61
C SER A 145 -0.22 11.56 -1.12
N VAL A 146 0.72 12.09 -1.88
CA VAL A 146 2.16 12.06 -1.59
C VAL A 146 2.59 13.40 -0.99
N SER A 147 3.27 13.36 0.16
CA SER A 147 3.82 14.55 0.82
C SER A 147 5.30 14.73 0.49
N SER A 148 5.75 15.97 0.41
CA SER A 148 7.18 16.31 0.24
C SER A 148 8.07 15.75 1.35
N SER A 149 7.53 15.55 2.56
CA SER A 149 8.25 14.95 3.68
C SER A 149 8.50 13.45 3.53
N GLN A 150 7.72 12.77 2.69
CA GLN A 150 7.82 11.33 2.44
C GLN A 150 8.87 11.01 1.37
N ILE A 151 9.12 11.95 0.46
CA ILE A 151 9.91 11.70 -0.74
C ILE A 151 11.34 12.21 -0.63
N ARG A 152 12.26 11.48 -1.23
CA ARG A 152 13.62 11.92 -1.51
C ARG A 152 13.71 12.66 -2.85
N ARG A 153 12.93 12.18 -3.83
CA ARG A 153 12.94 12.70 -5.21
C ARG A 153 11.65 12.35 -5.93
N ILE A 154 11.22 13.23 -6.81
CA ILE A 154 10.19 12.98 -7.82
C ILE A 154 10.70 13.47 -9.16
N HIS A 155 10.43 12.74 -10.25
CA HIS A 155 10.70 13.19 -11.60
C HIS A 155 9.65 12.68 -12.58
N LYS A 156 9.44 13.46 -13.63
CA LYS A 156 8.57 13.07 -14.73
C LYS A 156 9.32 12.10 -15.65
N THR A 157 8.67 11.03 -16.07
CA THR A 157 9.18 10.02 -16.98
C THR A 157 8.08 9.60 -17.97
N THR A 158 8.36 8.61 -18.78
CA THR A 158 7.41 8.01 -19.71
C THR A 158 7.51 6.50 -19.63
N VAL A 159 6.38 5.83 -19.46
CA VAL A 159 6.30 4.36 -19.43
C VAL A 159 5.30 3.91 -20.49
N ASP A 160 5.73 3.05 -21.39
CA ASP A 160 4.91 2.52 -22.49
C ASP A 160 4.24 3.61 -23.35
N GLY A 161 4.91 4.77 -23.48
CA GLY A 161 4.43 5.93 -24.23
C GLY A 161 3.46 6.83 -23.47
N LYS A 162 3.12 6.52 -22.21
CA LYS A 162 2.27 7.33 -21.33
C LYS A 162 3.12 8.20 -20.40
N ASP A 163 2.61 9.37 -20.06
CA ASP A 163 3.21 10.23 -19.04
C ASP A 163 3.19 9.53 -17.69
N ALA A 164 4.27 9.64 -16.93
CA ALA A 164 4.41 9.03 -15.62
C ALA A 164 5.23 9.90 -14.67
N PHE A 165 5.03 9.69 -13.36
CA PHE A 165 5.89 10.23 -12.31
C PHE A 165 6.53 9.08 -11.54
N GLU A 166 7.86 9.13 -11.40
CA GLU A 166 8.57 8.24 -10.49
C GLU A 166 8.87 8.98 -9.19
N VAL A 167 8.38 8.42 -8.08
CA VAL A 167 8.57 8.90 -6.71
C VAL A 167 9.53 7.96 -6.00
N ILE A 168 10.63 8.48 -5.49
CA ILE A 168 11.58 7.75 -4.65
C ILE A 168 11.39 8.21 -3.21
N TYR A 169 11.04 7.30 -2.33
CA TYR A 169 10.79 7.61 -0.92
C TYR A 169 12.10 7.85 -0.15
N ASN A 170 12.03 8.69 0.89
CA ASN A 170 13.13 8.83 1.81
C ASN A 170 13.15 7.64 2.80
N ARG A 171 14.36 7.21 3.18
CA ARG A 171 14.55 6.05 4.04
C ARG A 171 13.94 6.24 5.43
N GLN A 172 13.99 7.45 5.99
CA GLN A 172 13.45 7.70 7.31
C GLN A 172 11.94 7.51 7.35
N TRP A 173 11.23 7.95 6.30
CA TRP A 173 9.80 7.72 6.16
C TRP A 173 9.49 6.23 5.97
N LEU A 174 10.24 5.53 5.09
CA LEU A 174 10.08 4.09 4.90
C LEU A 174 10.23 3.33 6.22
N MET A 175 11.26 3.62 7.01
CA MET A 175 11.49 3.02 8.33
C MET A 175 10.35 3.28 9.32
N SER A 176 9.70 4.44 9.26
CA SER A 176 8.59 4.78 10.15
C SER A 176 7.24 4.21 9.70
N SER A 177 7.08 3.90 8.41
CA SER A 177 5.82 3.49 7.81
C SER A 177 5.76 1.98 7.53
N TYR A 178 6.92 1.31 7.44
CA TYR A 178 6.99 -0.12 7.21
C TYR A 178 6.51 -0.90 8.43
N GLN A 179 5.53 -1.79 8.23
CA GLN A 179 4.91 -2.60 9.28
C GLN A 179 5.36 -4.09 9.22
N GLY A 180 6.51 -4.35 8.62
CA GLY A 180 7.10 -5.70 8.56
C GLY A 180 7.46 -6.28 9.93
N GLN A 181 8.09 -7.44 9.94
CA GLN A 181 8.60 -8.06 11.17
C GLN A 181 9.61 -7.13 11.84
N SER A 182 9.76 -7.23 13.15
CA SER A 182 10.64 -6.34 13.92
C SER A 182 12.12 -6.41 13.50
N THR A 183 12.52 -7.48 12.81
CA THR A 183 13.88 -7.72 12.27
C THR A 183 14.05 -7.24 10.83
N ASP A 184 12.96 -6.85 10.16
CA ASP A 184 12.98 -6.41 8.76
C ASP A 184 13.35 -4.93 8.67
N GLU A 185 14.16 -4.59 7.67
CA GLU A 185 14.65 -3.23 7.46
C GLU A 185 14.40 -2.79 6.01
N PRO A 186 13.50 -1.83 5.74
CA PRO A 186 13.34 -1.29 4.39
C PRO A 186 14.59 -0.52 3.97
N LEU A 187 15.13 -0.86 2.81
CA LEU A 187 16.34 -0.26 2.25
C LEU A 187 16.03 0.86 1.29
N THR A 188 15.18 0.57 0.30
CA THR A 188 14.74 1.52 -0.72
C THR A 188 13.29 1.27 -1.08
N GLY A 189 12.59 2.32 -1.50
CA GLY A 189 11.22 2.20 -2.01
C GLY A 189 10.96 3.27 -3.05
N SER A 190 10.23 2.89 -4.11
CA SER A 190 9.77 3.78 -5.15
C SER A 190 8.39 3.39 -5.66
N VAL A 191 7.68 4.37 -6.22
CA VAL A 191 6.42 4.14 -6.94
C VAL A 191 6.47 4.90 -8.25
N ILE A 192 6.09 4.23 -9.32
CA ILE A 192 5.82 4.85 -10.63
C ILE A 192 4.31 5.00 -10.75
N TYR A 193 3.86 6.22 -10.98
CA TYR A 193 2.46 6.57 -11.24
C TYR A 193 2.31 6.82 -12.73
N ILE A 194 1.61 5.96 -13.45
CA ILE A 194 1.33 6.07 -14.88
C ILE A 194 -0.02 6.76 -15.03
N LEU A 195 -0.07 7.78 -15.88
CA LEU A 195 -1.22 8.65 -16.03
C LEU A 195 -2.03 8.32 -17.28
N ALA A 196 -3.35 8.44 -17.16
CA ALA A 196 -4.27 8.49 -18.28
C ALA A 196 -5.05 9.80 -18.26
N THR A 197 -5.67 10.15 -19.38
CA THR A 197 -6.50 11.35 -19.53
C THR A 197 -7.83 10.96 -20.15
N ASP A 198 -8.91 11.38 -19.50
CA ASP A 198 -10.28 11.27 -20.03
C ASP A 198 -10.88 12.69 -20.11
N GLY A 199 -11.15 13.15 -21.35
CA GLY A 199 -11.47 14.54 -21.59
C GLY A 199 -10.36 15.48 -21.12
N ASP A 200 -10.69 16.38 -20.18
CA ASP A 200 -9.74 17.31 -19.57
C ASP A 200 -9.18 16.80 -18.21
N THR A 201 -9.58 15.60 -17.77
CA THR A 201 -9.21 15.06 -16.46
C THR A 201 -8.07 14.07 -16.58
N THR A 202 -6.95 14.36 -15.93
CA THR A 202 -5.83 13.43 -15.80
C THR A 202 -5.95 12.68 -14.48
N TYR A 203 -5.80 11.35 -14.51
CA TYR A 203 -5.88 10.47 -13.34
C TYR A 203 -4.77 9.42 -13.38
N VAL A 204 -4.54 8.71 -12.27
CA VAL A 204 -3.58 7.60 -12.18
C VAL A 204 -4.26 6.33 -12.69
N GLU A 205 -3.78 5.79 -13.79
CA GLU A 205 -4.27 4.56 -14.40
C GLU A 205 -3.55 3.31 -13.83
N GLU A 206 -2.27 3.46 -13.51
CA GLU A 206 -1.48 2.34 -13.00
C GLU A 206 -0.45 2.83 -11.98
N THR A 207 -0.22 2.02 -10.96
CA THR A 207 0.91 2.21 -10.04
C THR A 207 1.82 0.99 -10.06
N ARG A 208 3.15 1.21 -10.07
CA ARG A 208 4.16 0.16 -9.91
C ARG A 208 5.01 0.52 -8.71
N GLN A 209 4.78 -0.15 -7.60
CA GLN A 209 5.55 0.03 -6.38
C GLN A 209 6.65 -1.02 -6.28
N THR A 210 7.84 -0.62 -5.88
CA THR A 210 8.94 -1.54 -5.56
C THR A 210 9.51 -1.18 -4.21
N LEU A 211 9.61 -2.17 -3.33
CA LEU A 211 10.22 -2.04 -2.00
C LEU A 211 11.29 -3.11 -1.82
N ASN A 212 12.52 -2.69 -1.52
CA ASN A 212 13.60 -3.60 -1.15
C ASN A 212 13.71 -3.65 0.38
N VAL A 213 13.65 -4.84 0.94
CA VAL A 213 13.66 -5.08 2.38
C VAL A 213 14.78 -6.04 2.73
N ARG A 214 15.58 -5.70 3.74
CA ARG A 214 16.48 -6.66 4.38
C ARG A 214 15.70 -7.45 5.40
N VAL A 215 15.71 -8.76 5.25
CA VAL A 215 15.04 -9.72 6.16
C VAL A 215 16.11 -10.49 6.91
N THR A 216 15.88 -10.71 8.21
CA THR A 216 16.76 -11.54 9.04
C THR A 216 15.97 -12.77 9.50
N ASP A 217 16.45 -13.96 9.13
CA ASP A 217 15.81 -15.21 9.54
C ASP A 217 16.06 -15.56 11.02
N SER A 218 15.42 -16.62 11.51
CA SER A 218 15.56 -17.09 12.90
C SER A 218 17.00 -17.53 13.26
N ASP A 219 17.81 -17.85 12.26
CA ASP A 219 19.21 -18.28 12.42
C ASP A 219 20.18 -17.08 12.37
N GLY A 220 19.66 -15.86 12.15
CA GLY A 220 20.43 -14.62 12.06
C GLY A 220 21.06 -14.37 10.69
N ASN A 221 20.71 -15.14 9.65
CA ASN A 221 21.16 -14.86 8.29
C ASN A 221 20.34 -13.72 7.71
N THR A 222 20.99 -12.84 6.97
CA THR A 222 20.33 -11.72 6.30
C THR A 222 20.26 -11.95 4.80
N SER A 223 19.08 -11.63 4.23
CA SER A 223 18.86 -11.60 2.78
C SER A 223 18.12 -10.32 2.39
N THR A 224 18.17 -9.94 1.12
CA THR A 224 17.33 -8.88 0.58
C THR A 224 16.18 -9.53 -0.17
N GLN A 225 14.97 -9.09 0.13
CA GLN A 225 13.75 -9.41 -0.61
C GLN A 225 13.25 -8.17 -1.35
N ILE A 226 12.58 -8.42 -2.46
CA ILE A 226 11.93 -7.41 -3.28
C ILE A 226 10.43 -7.68 -3.21
N SER A 227 9.67 -6.65 -2.78
CA SER A 227 8.22 -6.61 -2.89
C SER A 227 7.86 -5.69 -4.04
N GLU A 228 7.10 -6.20 -4.99
CA GLU A 228 6.55 -5.42 -6.10
C GLU A 228 5.03 -5.50 -6.08
N ASP A 229 4.37 -4.32 -6.17
CA ASP A 229 2.93 -4.21 -6.30
C ASP A 229 2.61 -3.42 -7.56
N ILE A 230 1.87 -4.04 -8.48
CA ILE A 230 1.39 -3.43 -9.72
C ILE A 230 -0.13 -3.36 -9.63
N ASN A 231 -0.70 -2.16 -9.63
CA ASN A 231 -2.14 -1.97 -9.58
C ASN A 231 -2.58 -1.19 -10.81
N GLN A 232 -3.48 -1.76 -11.59
CA GLN A 232 -4.08 -1.16 -12.77
C GLN A 232 -5.54 -0.81 -12.48
N LEU A 233 -5.93 0.41 -12.84
CA LEU A 233 -7.28 0.93 -12.71
C LEU A 233 -7.96 1.01 -14.08
N ILE A 234 -9.19 0.55 -14.15
CA ILE A 234 -10.07 0.61 -15.32
C ILE A 234 -11.24 1.51 -14.96
N ASN A 235 -11.30 2.69 -15.56
CA ASN A 235 -12.32 3.70 -15.26
C ASN A 235 -13.66 3.35 -15.92
N GLY A 236 -14.74 3.43 -15.14
CA GLY A 236 -16.12 3.37 -15.61
C GLY A 236 -16.67 1.99 -15.98
N THR A 237 -15.83 0.94 -16.03
CA THR A 237 -16.26 -0.41 -16.39
C THR A 237 -15.60 -1.48 -15.53
N THR A 238 -16.13 -2.69 -15.60
CA THR A 238 -15.45 -3.90 -15.12
C THR A 238 -14.25 -4.23 -16.02
N GLU A 239 -13.40 -5.17 -15.60
CA GLU A 239 -12.22 -5.62 -16.35
C GLU A 239 -12.56 -6.14 -17.75
N ASP A 240 -13.70 -6.82 -17.89
CA ASP A 240 -14.23 -7.34 -19.17
C ASP A 240 -15.09 -6.32 -19.94
N GLY A 241 -15.17 -5.07 -19.48
CA GLY A 241 -15.92 -3.97 -20.11
C GLY A 241 -17.42 -3.95 -19.76
N GLY A 242 -17.84 -4.68 -18.74
CA GLY A 242 -19.22 -4.72 -18.27
C GLY A 242 -19.64 -3.51 -17.44
N ASP A 243 -20.93 -3.47 -17.07
CA ASP A 243 -21.48 -2.46 -16.18
C ASP A 243 -21.14 -2.74 -14.72
N VAL A 244 -20.57 -1.76 -14.03
CA VAL A 244 -20.08 -1.88 -12.65
C VAL A 244 -21.21 -2.09 -11.66
N GLN A 245 -22.30 -1.33 -11.77
CA GLN A 245 -23.47 -1.47 -10.87
C GLN A 245 -24.06 -2.87 -10.97
N GLN A 246 -24.28 -3.32 -12.22
CA GLN A 246 -24.83 -4.66 -12.48
C GLN A 246 -23.93 -5.76 -11.91
N ALA A 247 -22.60 -5.63 -12.08
CA ALA A 247 -21.65 -6.61 -11.58
C ALA A 247 -21.66 -6.71 -10.04
N LEU A 248 -21.76 -5.57 -9.34
CA LEU A 248 -21.86 -5.54 -7.88
C LEU A 248 -23.19 -6.13 -7.38
N ASP A 249 -24.29 -5.80 -8.03
CA ASP A 249 -25.62 -6.30 -7.69
C ASP A 249 -25.71 -7.82 -7.92
N ASP A 250 -25.21 -8.28 -9.06
CA ASP A 250 -25.17 -9.72 -9.39
C ASP A 250 -24.29 -10.51 -8.43
N PHE A 251 -23.12 -9.96 -8.06
CA PHE A 251 -22.23 -10.59 -7.08
C PHE A 251 -22.94 -10.74 -5.73
N PHE A 252 -23.56 -9.67 -5.24
CA PHE A 252 -24.27 -9.70 -3.96
C PHE A 252 -25.42 -10.70 -3.97
N ALA A 253 -26.25 -10.67 -5.00
CA ALA A 253 -27.41 -11.55 -5.14
C ALA A 253 -27.03 -13.04 -5.25
N GLN A 254 -25.92 -13.35 -5.92
CA GLN A 254 -25.50 -14.73 -6.17
C GLN A 254 -24.73 -15.34 -4.99
N ASN A 255 -23.96 -14.52 -4.25
CA ASN A 255 -23.03 -15.04 -3.27
C ASN A 255 -23.43 -14.74 -1.83
N ILE A 256 -24.04 -13.59 -1.57
CA ILE A 256 -24.22 -13.07 -0.21
C ILE A 256 -25.69 -13.09 0.21
N GLU A 257 -26.62 -12.66 -0.65
CA GLU A 257 -28.03 -12.52 -0.29
C GLU A 257 -28.64 -13.84 0.19
N GLY A 258 -29.04 -13.88 1.48
CA GLY A 258 -29.60 -15.08 2.12
C GLY A 258 -28.59 -16.19 2.45
N ASN A 259 -27.28 -15.95 2.24
CA ASN A 259 -26.21 -16.94 2.46
C ASN A 259 -25.16 -16.47 3.48
N TYR A 260 -25.45 -15.47 4.30
CA TYR A 260 -24.51 -15.00 5.32
C TYR A 260 -25.04 -15.30 6.73
N ILE A 261 -24.11 -15.33 7.70
CA ILE A 261 -24.38 -15.35 9.14
C ILE A 261 -23.93 -14.01 9.76
N GLU A 262 -24.52 -13.65 10.89
CA GLU A 262 -24.07 -12.49 11.67
C GLU A 262 -22.80 -12.87 12.45
N SER A 263 -21.86 -11.94 12.59
CA SER A 263 -20.62 -12.21 13.35
C SER A 263 -20.88 -12.60 14.81
N THR A 264 -21.97 -12.13 15.40
CA THR A 264 -22.42 -12.51 16.74
C THR A 264 -22.83 -13.98 16.87
N ASP A 265 -23.21 -14.62 15.78
CA ASP A 265 -23.63 -16.03 15.77
C ASP A 265 -22.44 -16.98 15.83
N LEU A 266 -21.26 -16.56 15.30
CA LEU A 266 -20.00 -17.31 15.41
C LEU A 266 -19.53 -17.48 16.85
N GLU A 267 -19.68 -16.45 17.69
CA GLU A 267 -19.31 -16.51 19.11
C GLU A 267 -20.20 -17.48 19.90
N THR A 268 -21.47 -17.64 19.48
CA THR A 268 -22.44 -18.51 20.16
C THR A 268 -22.22 -19.99 19.82
N GLU A 269 -21.77 -20.34 18.62
CA GLU A 269 -21.48 -21.72 18.23
C GLU A 269 -20.22 -22.26 18.92
N THR A 270 -19.19 -21.45 19.09
CA THR A 270 -17.96 -21.83 19.82
C THR A 270 -18.23 -22.05 21.30
N ASP A 271 -19.11 -21.27 21.94
CA ASP A 271 -19.49 -21.46 23.34
C ASP A 271 -20.39 -22.70 23.58
N THR A 272 -21.18 -23.14 22.58
CA THR A 272 -22.03 -24.34 22.70
C THR A 272 -21.23 -25.62 22.46
N ALA A 273 -20.22 -25.61 21.59
CA ALA A 273 -19.34 -26.75 21.36
C ALA A 273 -18.45 -27.09 22.57
N THR A 274 -18.09 -26.09 23.35
CA THR A 274 -17.26 -26.26 24.56
C THR A 274 -18.02 -26.83 25.76
N LYS A 275 -19.36 -26.82 25.75
CA LYS A 275 -20.21 -27.32 26.86
C LYS A 275 -20.63 -28.77 26.75
N SER A 276 -20.33 -29.50 25.66
CA SER A 276 -20.70 -30.91 25.47
C SER A 276 -19.54 -31.93 25.54
N GLY A 277 -18.32 -31.48 25.87
CA GLY A 277 -17.14 -32.34 26.06
C GLY A 277 -16.89 -32.65 27.52
N GLU A 278 -17.01 -33.90 27.88
CA GLU A 278 -16.75 -34.50 29.21
C GLU A 278 -15.42 -34.06 29.80
N GLU A 279 -15.51 -33.81 31.12
CA GLU A 279 -14.45 -33.63 32.10
C GLU A 279 -13.35 -34.72 31.98
N THR A 280 -12.22 -34.38 31.38
CA THR A 280 -11.01 -35.19 31.51
C THR A 280 -9.93 -34.32 32.15
N THR A 281 -9.77 -34.50 33.45
CA THR A 281 -8.71 -33.94 34.27
C THR A 281 -7.35 -34.40 33.76
N ILE A 282 -6.55 -33.46 33.21
CA ILE A 282 -5.09 -33.65 33.13
C ILE A 282 -4.45 -32.44 33.81
N GLY A 283 -3.85 -32.75 34.97
CA GLY A 283 -3.08 -31.78 35.73
C GLY A 283 -1.81 -31.36 34.97
N SER A 284 -1.56 -30.09 34.91
CA SER A 284 -0.27 -29.53 34.58
C SER A 284 0.13 -28.54 35.64
N SER A 285 1.29 -28.83 36.22
CA SER A 285 2.02 -28.05 37.21
C SER A 285 2.34 -26.64 36.67
N GLY A 286 1.98 -25.63 37.51
CA GLY A 286 2.28 -24.24 37.26
C GLY A 286 3.73 -23.86 37.49
N GLU A 287 4.12 -22.79 36.89
CA GLU A 287 5.12 -21.87 37.41
C GLU A 287 4.57 -20.44 37.28
N GLU A 288 4.20 -19.96 38.46
CA GLU A 288 3.78 -18.61 38.73
C GLU A 288 5.03 -17.74 38.85
N THR A 289 5.25 -16.82 37.91
CA THR A 289 6.28 -15.79 38.06
C THR A 289 5.60 -14.48 38.53
N THR A 290 5.59 -14.29 39.83
CA THR A 290 5.22 -13.06 40.51
C THR A 290 6.27 -11.99 40.26
N VAL A 291 5.87 -10.89 39.59
CA VAL A 291 6.61 -9.61 39.54
C VAL A 291 6.22 -8.85 40.79
N GLY A 292 7.14 -8.77 41.75
CA GLY A 292 7.01 -7.97 42.95
C GLY A 292 7.20 -6.49 42.66
N SER A 293 6.19 -5.71 43.00
CA SER A 293 6.23 -4.28 43.26
C SER A 293 7.00 -4.06 44.57
N SER A 294 7.98 -3.15 44.58
CA SER A 294 8.54 -2.59 45.80
C SER A 294 8.64 -1.06 45.66
N ASP A 295 7.68 -0.37 46.27
CA ASP A 295 7.82 0.97 46.84
C ASP A 295 8.73 0.89 48.05
N GLU A 296 9.62 1.88 48.23
CA GLU A 296 10.08 2.50 49.49
C GLU A 296 11.14 3.55 49.11
N ASN A 297 10.94 4.81 49.22
CA ASN A 297 10.79 5.79 50.29
C ASN A 297 11.94 5.84 51.30
N SER A 298 12.51 7.04 51.44
CA SER A 298 13.18 7.71 52.56
C SER A 298 14.69 8.00 52.45
N ALA A 299 14.97 9.28 52.27
CA ALA A 299 15.66 10.20 53.19
C ALA A 299 17.12 9.85 53.63
N GLU A 300 18.06 10.65 53.21
CA GLU A 300 18.86 11.66 53.92
C GLU A 300 19.70 12.48 52.94
#